data_b1728e7d47ac990b5fdcf4dab8aa07d9
#
_entry.id   b1728e7d47ac990b5fdcf4dab8aa07d9
#
_cell.length_a   1.000
_cell.length_b   1.000
_cell.length_c   1.000
_cell.angle_alpha   90.00
_cell.angle_beta   90.00
_cell.angle_gamma   90.00
#
_symmetry.space_group_name_H-M   'P 1'
#
loop_
_entity.id
_entity.type
_entity.pdbx_description
1 polymer ?
#
loop_
_entity_poly.entity_id
_entity_poly.type
_entity_poly.pdbx_seq_one_letter_code
_entity_poly.pdbx_strand_id
1 'polypeptide(L)'
;AKGIDPVYPTDSKGQITYNTENVKSSVEVGTMVSRYVSKQLNEAENVIGTERTNVKTQVDADLDSIAASMSSDGRTVTSSLDVGDNVIDTVNQNYKSYIKEYDNKIGNFKNVDGYNGEATIDAGGINKLAAEIERTYPTSTKIIQTTKAPFSETQQKYILPKQLQGVLDDLKSLDNLTVDQALNMQKILNENLSGATIPTDTDRLILQVMGKLDNSIGTEMSAMGKNVVNAYNDFAEYTLTGRIYNNPLIKNMLDGNADPVKVITPAYMSGDFKTIRVFEQALGKDNPIL
;
A
#
# COMPACT_ATOMS: atom_id res chain seq x y z
N ALA A 1 -34.28 -4.29 -13.83
CA ALA A 1 -34.77 -5.61 -14.18
C ALA A 1 -35.83 -6.03 -13.18
N LYS A 2 -37.08 -6.20 -13.59
CA LYS A 2 -38.12 -6.77 -12.75
C LYS A 2 -37.79 -8.27 -12.61
N GLY A 3 -37.44 -8.70 -11.39
CA GLY A 3 -37.34 -10.10 -11.07
C GLY A 3 -38.66 -10.80 -11.32
N ILE A 4 -38.68 -11.78 -12.20
CA ILE A 4 -39.76 -12.71 -12.31
C ILE A 4 -39.55 -13.74 -11.23
N ASP A 5 -40.21 -13.59 -10.09
CA ASP A 5 -40.27 -14.64 -9.09
C ASP A 5 -40.88 -15.88 -9.72
N PRO A 6 -40.26 -17.06 -9.66
CA PRO A 6 -40.89 -18.27 -10.16
C PRO A 6 -42.12 -18.56 -9.31
N VAL A 7 -43.30 -18.47 -9.94
CA VAL A 7 -44.53 -18.88 -9.29
C VAL A 7 -44.61 -20.39 -9.26
N TYR A 8 -44.31 -20.96 -8.10
CA TYR A 8 -44.54 -22.41 -7.89
C TYR A 8 -46.03 -22.66 -7.61
N PRO A 9 -46.69 -23.60 -8.29
CA PRO A 9 -48.02 -23.99 -7.96
C PRO A 9 -48.10 -24.53 -6.54
N THR A 10 -48.96 -23.93 -5.73
CA THR A 10 -49.18 -24.34 -4.35
C THR A 10 -50.58 -24.95 -4.22
N ASP A 11 -50.72 -25.94 -3.33
CA ASP A 11 -52.03 -26.50 -2.98
C ASP A 11 -52.83 -25.53 -2.11
N SER A 12 -54.07 -25.89 -1.77
CA SER A 12 -54.96 -25.09 -0.95
C SER A 12 -54.44 -24.82 0.49
N LYS A 13 -53.34 -25.46 0.88
CA LYS A 13 -52.63 -25.26 2.17
C LYS A 13 -51.33 -24.49 2.02
N GLY A 14 -51.02 -23.96 0.82
CA GLY A 14 -49.81 -23.21 0.56
C GLY A 14 -48.54 -24.07 0.42
N GLN A 15 -48.67 -25.40 0.29
CA GLN A 15 -47.56 -26.30 0.02
C GLN A 15 -47.28 -26.39 -1.48
N ILE A 16 -45.98 -26.32 -1.86
CA ILE A 16 -45.57 -26.46 -3.25
C ILE A 16 -46.00 -27.81 -3.78
N THR A 17 -46.90 -27.84 -4.79
CA THR A 17 -47.32 -29.08 -5.45
C THR A 17 -46.41 -29.33 -6.65
N TYR A 18 -45.76 -30.46 -6.62
CA TYR A 18 -45.05 -30.97 -7.79
C TYR A 18 -46.04 -31.77 -8.63
N ASN A 19 -46.38 -31.29 -9.81
CA ASN A 19 -47.12 -32.08 -10.76
C ASN A 19 -46.19 -33.13 -11.35
N THR A 20 -46.25 -34.34 -10.80
CA THR A 20 -45.37 -35.46 -11.18
C THR A 20 -45.60 -35.97 -12.59
N GLU A 21 -46.70 -35.58 -13.25
CA GLU A 21 -46.96 -35.95 -14.65
C GLU A 21 -46.11 -35.19 -15.66
N ASN A 22 -45.48 -34.03 -15.26
CA ASN A 22 -44.61 -33.24 -16.14
C ASN A 22 -43.14 -33.26 -15.73
N VAL A 23 -42.75 -33.90 -14.68
CA VAL A 23 -41.31 -34.04 -14.29
C VAL A 23 -40.72 -35.21 -15.02
N LYS A 24 -40.34 -34.99 -16.26
CA LYS A 24 -39.47 -35.91 -17.03
C LYS A 24 -38.16 -35.99 -16.30
N SER A 25 -37.79 -36.98 -15.70
CA SER A 25 -36.59 -37.36 -14.96
C SER A 25 -35.77 -36.26 -14.30
N SER A 26 -35.15 -36.50 -13.16
CA SER A 26 -34.24 -35.56 -12.47
C SER A 26 -33.07 -35.05 -13.35
N VAL A 27 -32.70 -35.82 -14.37
CA VAL A 27 -31.69 -35.50 -15.36
C VAL A 27 -32.15 -34.37 -16.30
N GLU A 28 -33.42 -34.38 -16.73
CA GLU A 28 -33.97 -33.32 -17.61
C GLU A 28 -34.12 -31.99 -16.86
N VAL A 29 -34.54 -32.03 -15.60
CA VAL A 29 -34.60 -30.83 -14.75
C VAL A 29 -33.18 -30.26 -14.52
N GLY A 30 -32.22 -31.12 -14.21
CA GLY A 30 -30.81 -30.72 -14.08
C GLY A 30 -30.26 -30.10 -15.36
N THR A 31 -30.60 -30.66 -16.52
CA THR A 31 -30.17 -30.10 -17.82
C THR A 31 -30.84 -28.77 -18.13
N MET A 32 -32.10 -28.59 -17.79
CA MET A 32 -32.81 -27.30 -17.97
C MET A 32 -32.25 -26.21 -17.07
N VAL A 33 -31.98 -26.51 -15.79
CA VAL A 33 -31.36 -25.59 -14.84
C VAL A 33 -29.97 -25.23 -15.30
N SER A 34 -29.15 -26.21 -15.72
CA SER A 34 -27.81 -25.96 -16.24
C SER A 34 -27.81 -25.05 -17.47
N ARG A 35 -28.74 -25.28 -18.43
CA ARG A 35 -28.88 -24.39 -19.62
C ARG A 35 -29.33 -22.99 -19.23
N TYR A 36 -30.24 -22.85 -18.27
CA TYR A 36 -30.69 -21.53 -17.81
C TYR A 36 -29.55 -20.78 -17.13
N VAL A 37 -28.84 -21.41 -16.22
CA VAL A 37 -27.67 -20.81 -15.53
C VAL A 37 -26.59 -20.43 -16.52
N SER A 38 -26.26 -21.30 -17.49
CA SER A 38 -25.28 -20.99 -18.54
C SER A 38 -25.70 -19.79 -19.39
N LYS A 39 -26.99 -19.69 -19.71
CA LYS A 39 -27.53 -18.54 -20.46
C LYS A 39 -27.38 -17.25 -19.67
N GLN A 40 -27.73 -17.26 -18.38
CA GLN A 40 -27.62 -16.08 -17.50
C GLN A 40 -26.15 -15.67 -17.30
N LEU A 41 -25.23 -16.64 -17.17
CA LEU A 41 -23.80 -16.37 -17.09
C LEU A 41 -23.27 -15.72 -18.39
N ASN A 42 -23.65 -16.24 -19.56
CA ASN A 42 -23.24 -15.66 -20.83
C ASN A 42 -23.82 -14.25 -21.04
N GLU A 43 -25.06 -14.02 -20.63
CA GLU A 43 -25.67 -12.67 -20.65
C GLU A 43 -24.93 -11.70 -19.72
N ALA A 44 -24.57 -12.13 -18.50
CA ALA A 44 -23.79 -11.34 -17.56
C ALA A 44 -22.36 -11.06 -18.08
N GLU A 45 -21.69 -12.06 -18.65
CA GLU A 45 -20.37 -11.89 -19.26
C GLU A 45 -20.41 -10.89 -20.43
N ASN A 46 -21.45 -10.93 -21.28
CA ASN A 46 -21.61 -9.98 -22.36
C ASN A 46 -21.84 -8.56 -21.87
N VAL A 47 -22.64 -8.37 -20.80
CA VAL A 47 -22.85 -7.06 -20.18
C VAL A 47 -21.53 -6.54 -19.61
N ILE A 48 -20.82 -7.37 -18.84
CA ILE A 48 -19.51 -7.00 -18.27
C ILE A 48 -18.51 -6.66 -19.39
N GLY A 49 -18.49 -7.44 -20.47
CA GLY A 49 -17.62 -7.18 -21.62
C GLY A 49 -17.92 -5.84 -22.30
N THR A 50 -19.22 -5.51 -22.46
CA THR A 50 -19.66 -4.23 -23.03
C THR A 50 -19.28 -3.07 -22.11
N GLU A 51 -19.55 -3.18 -20.80
CA GLU A 51 -19.20 -2.13 -19.83
C GLU A 51 -17.69 -1.91 -19.76
N ARG A 52 -16.89 -2.98 -19.78
CA ARG A 52 -15.42 -2.85 -19.85
C ARG A 52 -14.97 -2.10 -21.10
N THR A 53 -15.58 -2.36 -22.24
CA THR A 53 -15.25 -1.67 -23.50
C THR A 53 -15.63 -0.20 -23.41
N ASN A 54 -16.80 0.12 -22.85
CA ASN A 54 -17.26 1.49 -22.68
C ASN A 54 -16.33 2.27 -21.73
N VAL A 55 -15.96 1.68 -20.59
CA VAL A 55 -15.03 2.28 -19.64
C VAL A 55 -13.65 2.49 -20.28
N LYS A 56 -13.15 1.50 -21.05
CA LYS A 56 -11.89 1.67 -21.78
C LYS A 56 -11.96 2.86 -22.75
N THR A 57 -13.01 2.94 -23.55
CA THR A 57 -13.19 4.04 -24.52
C THR A 57 -13.25 5.39 -23.81
N GLN A 58 -13.94 5.45 -22.64
CA GLN A 58 -14.01 6.68 -21.85
C GLN A 58 -12.65 7.06 -21.28
N VAL A 59 -11.92 6.10 -20.71
CA VAL A 59 -10.55 6.33 -20.21
C VAL A 59 -9.61 6.80 -21.31
N ASP A 60 -9.66 6.18 -22.50
CA ASP A 60 -8.84 6.60 -23.64
C ASP A 60 -9.21 8.06 -24.05
N ALA A 61 -10.51 8.41 -24.09
CA ALA A 61 -10.95 9.77 -24.39
C ALA A 61 -10.56 10.78 -23.30
N ASP A 62 -10.61 10.39 -22.03
CA ASP A 62 -10.20 11.23 -20.91
C ASP A 62 -8.67 11.44 -20.92
N LEU A 63 -7.89 10.40 -21.28
CA LEU A 63 -6.44 10.53 -21.47
C LEU A 63 -6.10 11.47 -22.62
N ASP A 64 -6.82 11.38 -23.76
CA ASP A 64 -6.65 12.30 -24.87
C ASP A 64 -7.01 13.75 -24.49
N SER A 65 -8.06 13.93 -23.67
CA SER A 65 -8.47 15.24 -23.14
C SER A 65 -7.42 15.82 -22.20
N ILE A 66 -6.85 14.98 -21.32
CA ILE A 66 -5.75 15.35 -20.42
C ILE A 66 -4.51 15.71 -21.25
N ALA A 67 -4.15 14.90 -22.23
CA ALA A 67 -3.05 15.19 -23.14
C ALA A 67 -3.23 16.53 -23.85
N ALA A 68 -4.45 16.83 -24.33
CA ALA A 68 -4.78 18.11 -24.94
C ALA A 68 -4.69 19.29 -23.95
N SER A 69 -5.10 19.10 -22.68
CA SER A 69 -5.02 20.14 -21.65
C SER A 69 -3.57 20.44 -21.23
N MET A 70 -2.71 19.41 -21.19
CA MET A 70 -1.28 19.55 -20.89
C MET A 70 -0.53 20.24 -22.03
N SER A 71 -1.05 20.16 -23.26
CA SER A 71 -0.52 20.84 -24.43
C SER A 71 -0.66 22.39 -24.38
N SER A 72 -1.52 22.90 -23.51
CA SER A 72 -1.74 24.36 -23.36
C SER A 72 -0.54 25.10 -22.74
N ASP A 73 0.39 24.38 -22.08
CA ASP A 73 1.62 24.95 -21.50
C ASP A 73 2.83 24.94 -22.47
N GLY A 74 2.58 24.75 -23.76
CA GLY A 74 3.62 24.81 -24.81
C GLY A 74 4.40 23.50 -25.00
N ARG A 75 4.01 22.41 -24.33
CA ARG A 75 4.51 21.06 -24.59
C ARG A 75 3.47 20.29 -25.40
N THR A 76 3.88 19.77 -26.56
CA THR A 76 3.01 18.96 -27.40
C THR A 76 2.92 17.55 -26.79
N VAL A 77 1.82 17.26 -26.10
CA VAL A 77 1.53 15.90 -25.62
C VAL A 77 0.72 15.19 -26.70
N THR A 78 1.32 14.22 -27.36
CA THR A 78 0.73 13.59 -28.57
C THR A 78 0.36 12.13 -28.40
N SER A 79 0.69 11.52 -27.24
CA SER A 79 0.46 10.10 -27.02
C SER A 79 0.32 9.72 -25.53
N SER A 80 -0.19 8.53 -25.28
CA SER A 80 -0.21 7.95 -23.92
C SER A 80 1.19 7.79 -23.31
N LEU A 81 2.23 7.71 -24.13
CA LEU A 81 3.64 7.72 -23.68
C LEU A 81 3.99 9.06 -23.05
N ASP A 82 3.56 10.16 -23.68
CA ASP A 82 3.83 11.51 -23.16
C ASP A 82 3.11 11.74 -21.79
N VAL A 83 1.92 11.15 -21.61
CA VAL A 83 1.23 11.16 -20.30
C VAL A 83 2.03 10.38 -19.27
N GLY A 84 2.57 9.20 -19.64
CA GLY A 84 3.41 8.40 -18.78
C GLY A 84 4.67 9.14 -18.34
N ASP A 85 5.37 9.77 -19.27
CA ASP A 85 6.58 10.56 -18.99
C ASP A 85 6.27 11.76 -18.09
N ASN A 86 5.15 12.45 -18.30
CA ASN A 86 4.70 13.55 -17.45
C ASN A 86 4.36 13.09 -16.02
N VAL A 87 3.76 11.90 -15.86
CA VAL A 87 3.53 11.30 -14.54
C VAL A 87 4.84 11.05 -13.82
N ILE A 88 5.81 10.42 -14.51
CA ILE A 88 7.14 10.15 -13.95
C ILE A 88 7.85 11.45 -13.57
N ASP A 89 7.83 12.44 -14.45
CA ASP A 89 8.46 13.73 -14.22
C ASP A 89 7.83 14.45 -13.01
N THR A 90 6.51 14.45 -12.91
CA THR A 90 5.79 15.05 -11.79
C THR A 90 6.12 14.35 -10.47
N VAL A 91 6.10 13.02 -10.44
CA VAL A 91 6.45 12.25 -9.24
C VAL A 91 7.92 12.51 -8.86
N ASN A 92 8.84 12.56 -9.83
CA ASN A 92 10.24 12.90 -9.59
C ASN A 92 10.43 14.32 -9.04
N GLN A 93 9.71 15.30 -9.57
CA GLN A 93 9.77 16.69 -9.08
C GLN A 93 9.21 16.78 -7.65
N ASN A 94 8.09 16.14 -7.37
CA ASN A 94 7.49 16.09 -6.04
C ASN A 94 8.42 15.39 -5.05
N TYR A 95 9.05 14.29 -5.45
CA TYR A 95 10.03 13.60 -4.61
C TYR A 95 11.26 14.45 -4.32
N LYS A 96 11.84 15.12 -5.33
CA LYS A 96 12.96 16.06 -5.13
C LYS A 96 12.59 17.21 -4.21
N SER A 97 11.37 17.75 -4.38
CA SER A 97 10.85 18.83 -3.52
C SER A 97 10.67 18.35 -2.09
N TYR A 98 10.15 17.10 -1.91
CA TYR A 98 10.05 16.48 -0.61
C TYR A 98 11.42 16.35 0.07
N ILE A 99 12.43 15.79 -0.62
CA ILE A 99 13.79 15.65 -0.04
C ILE A 99 14.38 17.00 0.37
N LYS A 100 14.27 18.01 -0.50
CA LYS A 100 14.77 19.36 -0.19
C LYS A 100 14.09 19.95 1.06
N GLU A 101 12.78 19.80 1.15
CA GLU A 101 12.03 20.31 2.30
C GLU A 101 12.28 19.49 3.56
N TYR A 102 12.48 18.16 3.44
CA TYR A 102 12.91 17.31 4.53
C TYR A 102 14.24 17.80 5.13
N ASP A 103 15.23 18.10 4.28
CA ASP A 103 16.54 18.62 4.72
C ASP A 103 16.39 19.99 5.41
N ASN A 104 15.51 20.86 4.91
CA ASN A 104 15.18 22.12 5.55
C ASN A 104 14.53 21.92 6.93
N LYS A 105 13.55 21.04 7.00
CA LYS A 105 12.79 20.75 8.25
C LYS A 105 13.66 20.17 9.33
N ILE A 106 14.53 19.19 9.00
CA ILE A 106 15.46 18.61 9.97
C ILE A 106 16.52 19.63 10.40
N GLY A 107 17.02 20.48 9.47
CA GLY A 107 17.93 21.55 9.78
C GLY A 107 17.31 22.58 10.72
N ASN A 108 16.09 23.02 10.44
CA ASN A 108 15.36 23.95 11.30
C ASN A 108 15.11 23.36 12.70
N PHE A 109 14.70 22.09 12.76
CA PHE A 109 14.49 21.38 14.02
C PHE A 109 15.77 21.29 14.85
N LYS A 110 16.91 20.91 14.25
CA LYS A 110 18.19 20.81 14.94
C LYS A 110 18.78 22.16 15.39
N ASN A 111 18.33 23.24 14.78
CA ASN A 111 18.76 24.62 15.13
C ASN A 111 17.84 25.29 16.14
N VAL A 112 16.80 24.62 16.66
CA VAL A 112 15.92 25.19 17.68
C VAL A 112 16.69 25.37 19.00
N ASP A 113 16.48 26.51 19.61
CA ASP A 113 17.06 26.78 20.94
C ASP A 113 16.63 25.73 21.97
N GLY A 114 17.60 25.16 22.67
CA GLY A 114 17.42 24.07 23.62
C GLY A 114 17.57 22.66 23.02
N TYR A 115 17.71 22.50 21.69
CA TYR A 115 17.98 21.19 21.12
C TYR A 115 19.38 20.69 21.50
N ASN A 116 19.44 19.42 21.95
CA ASN A 116 20.69 18.72 22.27
C ASN A 116 20.70 17.34 21.63
N GLY A 117 21.32 17.21 20.47
CA GLY A 117 21.42 15.94 19.72
C GLY A 117 22.26 14.87 20.43
N GLU A 118 23.16 15.27 21.33
CA GLU A 118 24.02 14.38 22.13
C GLU A 118 23.34 13.91 23.44
N ALA A 119 22.17 14.44 23.76
CA ALA A 119 21.39 13.94 24.91
C ALA A 119 21.09 12.43 24.71
N THR A 120 21.23 11.66 25.78
CA THR A 120 21.02 10.20 25.74
C THR A 120 19.57 9.83 26.03
N ILE A 121 19.02 8.92 25.22
CA ILE A 121 17.69 8.35 25.43
C ILE A 121 17.79 7.00 26.13
N ASP A 122 16.73 6.59 26.85
CA ASP A 122 16.63 5.25 27.40
C ASP A 122 16.42 4.21 26.28
N ALA A 123 17.48 3.44 26.01
CA ALA A 123 17.45 2.38 25.00
C ALA A 123 16.97 1.02 25.57
N GLY A 124 16.77 0.86 26.88
CA GLY A 124 16.50 -0.44 27.51
C GLY A 124 15.24 -1.13 27.01
N GLY A 125 14.18 -0.36 26.72
CA GLY A 125 12.94 -0.89 26.12
C GLY A 125 13.10 -1.28 24.67
N ILE A 126 13.94 -0.58 23.92
CA ILE A 126 14.23 -0.79 22.50
C ILE A 126 15.11 -2.04 22.36
N ASN A 127 16.17 -2.17 23.16
CA ASN A 127 17.08 -3.31 23.16
C ASN A 127 16.34 -4.63 23.45
N LYS A 128 15.43 -4.62 24.41
CA LYS A 128 14.56 -5.77 24.73
C LYS A 128 13.68 -6.16 23.53
N LEU A 129 13.06 -5.18 22.87
CA LEU A 129 12.23 -5.42 21.68
C LEU A 129 13.08 -5.96 20.53
N ALA A 130 14.27 -5.39 20.26
CA ALA A 130 15.17 -5.87 19.23
C ALA A 130 15.56 -7.35 19.46
N ALA A 131 15.92 -7.71 20.67
CA ALA A 131 16.24 -9.09 21.03
C ALA A 131 15.04 -10.04 20.90
N GLU A 132 13.82 -9.58 21.22
CA GLU A 132 12.59 -10.36 21.07
C GLU A 132 12.25 -10.61 19.60
N ILE A 133 12.37 -9.58 18.73
CA ILE A 133 12.16 -9.69 17.29
C ILE A 133 13.11 -10.74 16.71
N GLU A 134 14.39 -10.68 17.00
CA GLU A 134 15.36 -11.67 16.48
C GLU A 134 15.12 -13.08 16.99
N ARG A 135 14.74 -13.23 18.25
CA ARG A 135 14.38 -14.54 18.79
C ARG A 135 13.18 -15.13 18.06
N THR A 136 12.23 -14.29 17.67
CA THR A 136 10.99 -14.71 17.02
C THR A 136 11.18 -14.93 15.52
N TYR A 137 12.02 -14.13 14.87
CA TYR A 137 12.27 -14.13 13.44
C TYR A 137 13.74 -14.44 13.13
N PRO A 138 14.09 -15.67 12.81
CA PRO A 138 15.48 -16.06 12.56
C PRO A 138 16.04 -15.40 11.29
N THR A 139 17.34 -15.15 11.33
CA THR A 139 18.12 -14.51 10.25
C THR A 139 18.47 -15.45 9.08
N SER A 140 18.19 -16.75 9.20
CA SER A 140 18.45 -17.73 8.14
C SER A 140 17.33 -18.76 8.01
N THR A 141 17.04 -19.16 6.78
CA THR A 141 16.16 -20.28 6.46
C THR A 141 16.74 -21.59 7.00
N LYS A 142 16.41 -21.98 8.21
CA LYS A 142 16.40 -23.40 8.54
C LYS A 142 15.08 -23.97 8.04
N ILE A 143 15.13 -24.66 6.90
CA ILE A 143 14.02 -25.51 6.46
C ILE A 143 13.96 -26.65 7.49
N ILE A 144 13.06 -26.53 8.46
CA ILE A 144 12.74 -27.65 9.33
C ILE A 144 11.77 -28.53 8.52
N GLN A 145 12.29 -29.49 7.82
CA GLN A 145 11.50 -30.60 7.28
C GLN A 145 11.02 -31.45 8.47
N THR A 146 9.82 -31.20 8.93
CA THR A 146 9.14 -32.16 9.82
C THR A 146 8.60 -33.29 8.95
N THR A 147 9.37 -34.37 8.84
CA THR A 147 8.94 -35.64 8.24
C THR A 147 7.96 -36.36 9.18
N LYS A 148 6.71 -35.92 9.19
CA LYS A 148 5.58 -36.77 9.63
C LYS A 148 4.52 -36.65 8.53
N ALA A 149 4.46 -37.75 7.73
CA ALA A 149 3.45 -37.94 6.70
C ALA A 149 2.03 -37.86 7.27
N PRO A 150 0.99 -37.40 6.49
CA PRO A 150 1.00 -37.34 5.03
C PRO A 150 1.05 -35.94 4.40
N PHE A 151 1.21 -34.88 5.17
CA PHE A 151 1.31 -33.48 4.65
C PHE A 151 2.61 -32.85 5.09
N SER A 152 3.51 -32.59 4.14
CA SER A 152 4.68 -31.74 4.36
C SER A 152 4.22 -30.26 4.36
N GLU A 153 3.86 -29.71 5.50
CA GLU A 153 3.76 -28.28 5.66
C GLU A 153 5.17 -27.69 5.65
N THR A 154 5.56 -27.11 4.54
CA THR A 154 6.73 -26.23 4.49
C THR A 154 6.34 -24.93 5.16
N GLN A 155 6.52 -24.82 6.46
CA GLN A 155 6.40 -23.54 7.14
C GLN A 155 7.57 -22.67 6.64
N GLN A 156 7.28 -21.74 5.71
CA GLN A 156 8.20 -20.66 5.39
C GLN A 156 8.29 -19.78 6.62
N LYS A 157 9.37 -19.93 7.37
CA LYS A 157 9.64 -19.04 8.49
C LYS A 157 10.06 -17.69 7.91
N TYR A 158 9.35 -16.63 8.29
CA TYR A 158 9.63 -15.27 7.87
C TYR A 158 11.08 -14.90 8.20
N ILE A 159 11.82 -14.36 7.22
CA ILE A 159 13.21 -13.94 7.35
C ILE A 159 13.24 -12.42 7.44
N LEU A 160 13.93 -11.88 8.45
CA LEU A 160 14.12 -10.45 8.58
C LEU A 160 14.94 -9.91 7.40
N PRO A 161 14.52 -8.79 6.78
CA PRO A 161 15.33 -8.10 5.79
C PRO A 161 16.69 -7.70 6.38
N LYS A 162 17.77 -7.78 5.57
CA LYS A 162 19.13 -7.47 6.03
C LYS A 162 19.28 -6.08 6.62
N GLN A 163 18.58 -5.08 6.06
CA GLN A 163 18.61 -3.71 6.56
C GLN A 163 17.99 -3.61 7.96
N LEU A 164 16.87 -4.31 8.19
CA LEU A 164 16.27 -4.36 9.52
C LEU A 164 17.15 -5.10 10.52
N GLN A 165 17.80 -6.18 10.09
CA GLN A 165 18.78 -6.90 10.92
C GLN A 165 19.91 -5.98 11.37
N GLY A 166 20.49 -5.18 10.45
CA GLY A 166 21.55 -4.21 10.78
C GLY A 166 21.09 -3.20 11.85
N VAL A 167 19.89 -2.63 11.69
CA VAL A 167 19.34 -1.69 12.69
C VAL A 167 19.12 -2.38 14.05
N LEU A 168 18.61 -3.63 14.05
CA LEU A 168 18.41 -4.38 15.31
C LEU A 168 19.73 -4.74 15.99
N ASP A 169 20.77 -5.08 15.23
CA ASP A 169 22.12 -5.34 15.74
C ASP A 169 22.72 -4.07 16.35
N ASP A 170 22.60 -2.94 15.68
CA ASP A 170 23.04 -1.64 16.20
C ASP A 170 22.30 -1.30 17.52
N LEU A 171 20.96 -1.43 17.53
CA LEU A 171 20.14 -1.17 18.72
C LEU A 171 20.50 -2.05 19.91
N LYS A 172 20.87 -3.30 19.70
CA LYS A 172 21.30 -4.22 20.78
C LYS A 172 22.68 -3.90 21.34
N SER A 173 23.57 -3.39 20.49
CA SER A 173 24.96 -3.13 20.84
C SER A 173 25.15 -1.82 21.60
N LEU A 174 24.14 -0.92 21.59
CA LEU A 174 24.23 0.39 22.21
C LEU A 174 23.64 0.37 23.62
N ASP A 175 24.48 0.57 24.63
CA ASP A 175 24.02 0.78 26.00
C ASP A 175 23.34 2.15 26.16
N ASN A 176 23.81 3.15 25.41
CA ASN A 176 23.25 4.49 25.36
C ASN A 176 23.10 4.94 23.90
N LEU A 177 21.94 5.41 23.55
CA LEU A 177 21.60 5.94 22.24
C LEU A 177 21.43 7.45 22.35
N THR A 178 22.13 8.24 21.53
CA THR A 178 21.87 9.68 21.49
C THR A 178 20.60 10.00 20.70
N VAL A 179 20.05 11.18 20.93
CA VAL A 179 18.89 11.67 20.17
C VAL A 179 19.18 11.67 18.66
N ASP A 180 20.34 12.16 18.24
CA ASP A 180 20.74 12.20 16.82
C ASP A 180 20.88 10.80 16.21
N GLN A 181 21.42 9.84 16.96
CA GLN A 181 21.50 8.44 16.52
C GLN A 181 20.10 7.83 16.39
N ALA A 182 19.21 8.09 17.35
CA ALA A 182 17.85 7.61 17.32
C ALA A 182 17.05 8.16 16.12
N LEU A 183 17.20 9.44 15.82
CA LEU A 183 16.58 10.09 14.64
C LEU A 183 17.12 9.49 13.33
N ASN A 184 18.41 9.20 13.26
CA ASN A 184 18.98 8.53 12.08
C ASN A 184 18.44 7.10 11.93
N MET A 185 18.31 6.36 13.01
CA MET A 185 17.67 5.02 12.99
C MET A 185 16.20 5.09 12.55
N GLN A 186 15.44 6.07 13.03
CA GLN A 186 14.08 6.31 12.55
C GLN A 186 14.03 6.58 11.05
N LYS A 187 14.96 7.40 10.54
CA LYS A 187 15.07 7.66 9.09
C LYS A 187 15.28 6.35 8.33
N ILE A 188 16.28 5.54 8.71
CA ILE A 188 16.58 4.26 8.08
C ILE A 188 15.36 3.32 8.14
N LEU A 189 14.70 3.22 9.28
CA LEU A 189 13.48 2.40 9.44
C LEU A 189 12.34 2.90 8.55
N ASN A 190 12.13 4.21 8.47
CA ASN A 190 11.09 4.81 7.64
C ASN A 190 11.33 4.56 6.14
N GLU A 191 12.59 4.62 5.67
CA GLU A 191 12.98 4.32 4.30
C GLU A 191 12.76 2.84 3.94
N ASN A 192 12.70 1.95 4.92
CA ASN A 192 12.43 0.52 4.74
C ASN A 192 10.95 0.14 4.87
N LEU A 193 10.06 1.07 5.22
CA LEU A 193 8.62 0.84 5.16
C LEU A 193 8.19 0.70 3.70
N SER A 194 7.34 -0.29 3.42
CA SER A 194 6.89 -0.57 2.05
C SER A 194 5.96 0.49 1.46
N GLY A 195 5.44 1.41 2.28
CA GLY A 195 4.40 2.36 1.85
C GLY A 195 3.10 1.69 1.39
N ALA A 196 2.93 0.39 1.62
CA ALA A 196 1.74 -0.34 1.24
C ALA A 196 0.53 0.10 2.08
N THR A 197 -0.66 0.14 1.47
CA THR A 197 -1.92 0.47 2.16
C THR A 197 -2.22 -0.49 3.31
N ILE A 198 -1.81 -1.75 3.18
CA ILE A 198 -1.89 -2.77 4.24
C ILE A 198 -0.46 -3.09 4.66
N PRO A 199 -0.07 -2.82 5.91
CA PRO A 199 1.27 -3.10 6.38
C PRO A 199 1.62 -4.58 6.25
N THR A 200 2.79 -4.87 5.67
CA THR A 200 3.39 -6.19 5.65
C THR A 200 3.83 -6.60 7.07
N ASP A 201 4.20 -7.85 7.27
CA ASP A 201 4.76 -8.28 8.56
C ASP A 201 6.08 -7.55 8.87
N THR A 202 6.89 -7.24 7.84
CA THR A 202 8.06 -6.38 7.99
C THR A 202 7.68 -4.98 8.43
N ASP A 203 6.70 -4.35 7.78
CA ASP A 203 6.25 -3.01 8.17
C ASP A 203 5.77 -2.97 9.62
N ARG A 204 5.05 -4.00 10.07
CA ARG A 204 4.58 -4.09 11.46
C ARG A 204 5.74 -4.12 12.45
N LEU A 205 6.80 -4.89 12.15
CA LEU A 205 7.99 -4.93 12.99
C LEU A 205 8.73 -3.60 13.00
N ILE A 206 8.91 -2.98 11.84
CA ILE A 206 9.50 -1.66 11.71
C ILE A 206 8.72 -0.64 12.53
N LEU A 207 7.38 -0.62 12.39
CA LEU A 207 6.51 0.30 13.14
C LEU A 207 6.58 0.07 14.65
N GLN A 208 6.75 -1.17 15.12
CA GLN A 208 6.95 -1.45 16.55
C GLN A 208 8.25 -0.86 17.08
N VAL A 209 9.36 -1.03 16.33
CA VAL A 209 10.66 -0.45 16.70
C VAL A 209 10.60 1.07 16.66
N MET A 210 10.04 1.65 15.59
CA MET A 210 9.85 3.09 15.47
C MET A 210 9.03 3.66 16.62
N GLY A 211 7.92 3.02 17.00
CA GLY A 211 7.07 3.47 18.11
C GLY A 211 7.81 3.49 19.46
N LYS A 212 8.76 2.56 19.67
CA LYS A 212 9.61 2.60 20.88
C LYS A 212 10.64 3.74 20.81
N LEU A 213 11.28 3.95 19.64
CA LEU A 213 12.16 5.08 19.42
C LEU A 213 11.44 6.40 19.60
N ASP A 214 10.25 6.57 19.00
CA ASP A 214 9.42 7.76 19.12
C ASP A 214 9.12 8.11 20.59
N ASN A 215 8.75 7.12 21.39
CA ASN A 215 8.46 7.33 22.80
C ASN A 215 9.72 7.80 23.58
N SER A 216 10.86 7.17 23.34
CA SER A 216 12.11 7.55 24.01
C SER A 216 12.60 8.92 23.56
N ILE A 217 12.56 9.22 22.26
CA ILE A 217 12.89 10.54 21.70
C ILE A 217 11.91 11.59 22.26
N GLY A 218 10.61 11.35 22.21
CA GLY A 218 9.59 12.28 22.70
C GLY A 218 9.74 12.62 24.18
N THR A 219 10.19 11.67 25.00
CA THR A 219 10.50 11.89 26.41
C THR A 219 11.66 12.88 26.56
N GLU A 220 12.74 12.66 25.80
CA GLU A 220 13.92 13.53 25.85
C GLU A 220 13.65 14.90 25.25
N MET A 221 12.89 14.98 24.13
CA MET A 221 12.44 16.28 23.56
C MET A 221 11.62 17.07 24.57
N SER A 222 10.78 16.40 25.35
CA SER A 222 9.99 17.05 26.41
C SER A 222 10.85 17.62 27.51
N ALA A 223 11.97 16.97 27.84
CA ALA A 223 12.95 17.47 28.81
C ALA A 223 13.71 18.69 28.26
N MET A 224 13.95 18.77 26.96
CA MET A 224 14.58 19.93 26.28
C MET A 224 13.68 21.16 26.21
N GLY A 225 12.38 21.00 26.27
CA GLY A 225 11.40 22.09 26.35
C GLY A 225 10.41 22.16 25.19
N LYS A 226 9.39 23.01 25.39
CA LYS A 226 8.23 23.08 24.50
C LYS A 226 8.57 23.45 23.05
N ASN A 227 9.57 24.34 22.85
CA ASN A 227 9.95 24.76 21.48
C ASN A 227 10.54 23.60 20.70
N VAL A 228 11.36 22.76 21.36
CA VAL A 228 11.95 21.55 20.78
C VAL A 228 10.87 20.54 20.43
N VAL A 229 9.90 20.31 21.35
CA VAL A 229 8.77 19.42 21.10
C VAL A 229 7.94 19.86 19.90
N ASN A 230 7.61 21.14 19.79
CA ASN A 230 6.82 21.66 18.67
C ASN A 230 7.57 21.47 17.34
N ALA A 231 8.84 21.83 17.29
CA ALA A 231 9.66 21.67 16.10
C ALA A 231 9.86 20.20 15.71
N TYR A 232 9.99 19.30 16.68
CA TYR A 232 10.04 17.87 16.45
C TYR A 232 8.73 17.35 15.87
N ASN A 233 7.58 17.75 16.41
CA ASN A 233 6.27 17.32 15.90
C ASN A 233 6.06 17.78 14.46
N ASP A 234 6.41 19.04 14.13
CA ASP A 234 6.33 19.58 12.76
C ASP A 234 7.22 18.77 11.79
N PHE A 235 8.43 18.43 12.23
CA PHE A 235 9.34 17.58 11.46
C PHE A 235 8.80 16.15 11.31
N ALA A 236 8.34 15.53 12.40
CA ALA A 236 7.81 14.16 12.40
C ALA A 236 6.55 14.04 11.52
N GLU A 237 5.63 15.01 11.59
CA GLU A 237 4.45 15.06 10.70
C GLU A 237 4.86 15.14 9.23
N TYR A 238 5.84 15.99 8.92
CA TYR A 238 6.34 16.09 7.55
C TYR A 238 6.97 14.78 7.04
N THR A 239 7.68 14.04 7.88
CA THR A 239 8.30 12.76 7.47
C THR A 239 7.26 11.72 7.03
N LEU A 240 6.04 11.78 7.59
CA LEU A 240 4.95 10.87 7.20
C LEU A 240 4.52 11.08 5.75
N THR A 241 4.59 12.31 5.24
CA THR A 241 4.19 12.62 3.86
C THR A 241 5.10 11.93 2.83
N GLY A 242 6.35 11.66 3.17
CA GLY A 242 7.33 11.00 2.29
C GLY A 242 7.15 9.49 2.15
N ARG A 243 6.33 8.86 2.99
CA ARG A 243 6.11 7.40 2.94
C ARG A 243 5.55 6.91 1.62
N ILE A 244 4.84 7.78 0.90
CA ILE A 244 4.29 7.45 -0.42
C ILE A 244 5.38 7.08 -1.43
N TYR A 245 6.55 7.69 -1.35
CA TYR A 245 7.68 7.42 -2.26
C TYR A 245 8.34 6.06 -2.01
N ASN A 246 8.08 5.42 -0.85
CA ASN A 246 8.50 4.06 -0.56
C ASN A 246 7.50 3.02 -1.09
N ASN A 247 6.31 3.45 -1.55
CA ASN A 247 5.34 2.54 -2.15
C ASN A 247 5.96 1.83 -3.36
N PRO A 248 5.85 0.50 -3.48
CA PRO A 248 6.49 -0.26 -4.56
C PRO A 248 6.08 0.21 -5.96
N LEU A 249 4.83 0.68 -6.15
CA LEU A 249 4.37 1.21 -7.43
C LEU A 249 5.11 2.50 -7.77
N ILE A 250 5.19 3.43 -6.82
CA ILE A 250 5.86 4.73 -7.01
C ILE A 250 7.37 4.51 -7.15
N LYS A 251 7.97 3.68 -6.31
CA LYS A 251 9.39 3.37 -6.37
C LYS A 251 9.79 2.74 -7.72
N ASN A 252 9.02 1.76 -8.19
CA ASN A 252 9.28 1.14 -9.48
C ASN A 252 9.19 2.13 -10.66
N MET A 253 8.33 3.14 -10.55
CA MET A 253 8.27 4.22 -11.55
C MET A 253 9.48 5.15 -11.45
N LEU A 254 9.85 5.56 -10.25
CA LEU A 254 11.05 6.39 -10.02
C LEU A 254 12.33 5.70 -10.52
N ASP A 255 12.40 4.37 -10.36
CA ASP A 255 13.51 3.53 -10.82
C ASP A 255 13.44 3.21 -12.33
N GLY A 256 12.40 3.68 -13.06
CA GLY A 256 12.19 3.41 -14.49
C GLY A 256 11.75 1.98 -14.81
N ASN A 257 11.34 1.20 -13.80
CA ASN A 257 10.97 -0.21 -13.95
C ASN A 257 9.47 -0.43 -14.22
N ALA A 258 8.65 0.60 -14.14
CA ALA A 258 7.22 0.53 -14.39
C ALA A 258 6.75 1.69 -15.27
N ASP A 259 5.88 1.36 -16.22
CA ASP A 259 5.17 2.33 -17.06
C ASP A 259 3.89 2.76 -16.31
N PRO A 260 3.75 4.05 -15.94
CA PRO A 260 2.59 4.54 -15.20
C PRO A 260 1.26 4.25 -15.88
N VAL A 261 1.20 4.39 -17.21
CA VAL A 261 -0.04 4.18 -17.97
C VAL A 261 -0.54 2.74 -17.85
N LYS A 262 0.40 1.77 -17.84
CA LYS A 262 0.06 0.34 -17.68
C LYS A 262 -0.44 0.00 -16.27
N VAL A 263 -0.20 0.86 -15.30
CA VAL A 263 -0.66 0.66 -13.91
C VAL A 263 -1.93 1.47 -13.66
N ILE A 264 -1.96 2.74 -14.04
CA ILE A 264 -3.06 3.66 -13.78
C ILE A 264 -4.32 3.23 -14.55
N THR A 265 -4.20 2.98 -15.85
CA THR A 265 -5.35 2.63 -16.69
C THR A 265 -6.10 1.38 -16.20
N PRO A 266 -5.44 0.23 -15.92
CA PRO A 266 -6.11 -0.92 -15.36
C PRO A 266 -6.72 -0.66 -13.97
N ALA A 267 -6.10 0.17 -13.14
CA ALA A 267 -6.62 0.52 -11.83
C ALA A 267 -7.95 1.28 -11.92
N TYR A 268 -8.04 2.27 -12.81
CA TYR A 268 -9.29 2.97 -13.08
C TYR A 268 -10.36 2.04 -13.66
N MET A 269 -10.00 1.21 -14.63
CA MET A 269 -10.93 0.29 -15.28
C MET A 269 -11.50 -0.78 -14.34
N SER A 270 -10.71 -1.22 -13.35
CA SER A 270 -11.12 -2.22 -12.36
C SER A 270 -11.75 -1.63 -11.11
N GLY A 271 -11.71 -0.30 -10.94
CA GLY A 271 -12.11 0.38 -9.70
C GLY A 271 -11.17 0.07 -8.54
N ASP A 272 -9.87 -0.12 -8.82
CA ASP A 272 -8.87 -0.30 -7.77
C ASP A 272 -8.52 1.04 -7.13
N PHE A 273 -9.43 1.49 -6.26
CA PHE A 273 -9.28 2.74 -5.51
C PHE A 273 -8.01 2.81 -4.64
N LYS A 274 -7.41 1.65 -4.31
CA LYS A 274 -6.17 1.66 -3.52
C LYS A 274 -5.01 2.15 -4.37
N THR A 275 -4.87 1.61 -5.55
CA THR A 275 -3.84 2.04 -6.52
C THR A 275 -4.07 3.49 -6.93
N ILE A 276 -5.31 3.88 -7.25
CA ILE A 276 -5.65 5.27 -7.60
C ILE A 276 -5.22 6.23 -6.48
N ARG A 277 -5.55 5.95 -5.23
CA ARG A 277 -5.17 6.78 -4.08
C ARG A 277 -3.66 6.91 -3.90
N VAL A 278 -2.87 5.88 -4.22
CA VAL A 278 -1.41 5.95 -4.21
C VAL A 278 -0.91 7.00 -5.20
N PHE A 279 -1.49 7.03 -6.39
CA PHE A 279 -1.15 8.06 -7.39
C PHE A 279 -1.61 9.45 -6.98
N GLU A 280 -2.83 9.59 -6.45
CA GLU A 280 -3.33 10.87 -5.93
C GLU A 280 -2.38 11.47 -4.88
N GLN A 281 -1.84 10.63 -4.01
CA GLN A 281 -0.90 11.08 -2.99
C GLN A 281 0.47 11.47 -3.58
N ALA A 282 0.96 10.73 -4.57
CA ALA A 282 2.27 10.97 -5.17
C ALA A 282 2.26 12.16 -6.16
N LEU A 283 1.17 12.35 -6.89
CA LEU A 283 1.00 13.41 -7.88
C LEU A 283 0.47 14.72 -7.27
N GLY A 284 -0.24 14.62 -6.14
CA GLY A 284 -1.01 15.73 -5.55
C GLY A 284 -2.47 15.70 -6.00
N LYS A 285 -3.38 16.07 -5.09
CA LYS A 285 -4.83 15.97 -5.30
C LYS A 285 -5.37 16.81 -6.45
N ASP A 286 -4.68 17.89 -6.78
CA ASP A 286 -5.10 18.85 -7.81
C ASP A 286 -4.37 18.60 -9.15
N ASN A 287 -3.74 17.45 -9.30
CA ASN A 287 -3.04 17.12 -10.54
C ASN A 287 -4.05 16.78 -11.64
N PRO A 288 -3.98 17.43 -12.83
CA PRO A 288 -4.94 17.23 -13.91
C PRO A 288 -4.92 15.83 -14.53
N ILE A 289 -3.95 15.00 -14.16
CA ILE A 289 -3.86 13.59 -14.60
C ILE A 289 -4.81 12.68 -13.80
N LEU A 290 -5.31 13.14 -12.67
CA LEU A 290 -6.23 12.44 -11.79
C LEU A 290 -7.67 12.95 -11.93
#